data_a0aae4ef09b1501ea6ba6e3f506b121d
#
_entry.id   a0aae4ef09b1501ea6ba6e3f506b121d
#
_cell.length_a   1.000
_cell.length_b   1.000
_cell.length_c   1.000
_cell.angle_alpha   90.00
_cell.angle_beta   90.00
_cell.angle_gamma   90.00
#
_symmetry.space_group_name_H-M   'P 1'
#
loop_
_entity.id
_entity.type
_entity.pdbx_description
1 polymer ?
#
loop_
_entity_poly.entity_id
_entity_poly.type
_entity_poly.pdbx_seq_one_letter_code
_entity_poly.pdbx_strand_id
1 'polypeptide(L)'
;DAILSRGLGDVYKRQYLSEVGFCSRRVADRLIEEGKVSINGEITEIGSKVEEGDQVEVEGQKIINSIKQKNIYLAFNKPIGIVCTTDRRVEPDNIIDFIKYPRRIFPIGRLDKPSEGLIFLTNDGDIVNKILRARNNHEKEYIVSVNRPINKDFIQRMSNGVEILDTITKNCFVKQLGQKKFKIILTQGLNRQIRRMCESLGYRVKSLKRVRIMNIKLDVPTGKYREL
;
A
#
# COMPACT_ATOMS: atom_id res chain seq x y z
N ASP A 1 -11.34 -18.86 -21.97
CA ASP A 1 -12.76 -18.69 -21.57
C ASP A 1 -13.08 -19.19 -20.15
N ALA A 2 -12.14 -19.07 -19.19
CA ALA A 2 -12.35 -19.51 -17.82
C ALA A 2 -12.18 -18.38 -16.78
N ILE A 3 -12.33 -17.10 -17.15
CA ILE A 3 -12.14 -15.94 -16.27
C ILE A 3 -13.46 -15.20 -15.97
N LEU A 4 -14.59 -15.63 -16.50
CA LEU A 4 -15.86 -14.89 -16.44
C LEU A 4 -16.90 -15.42 -15.44
N SER A 5 -16.57 -16.33 -14.54
CA SER A 5 -17.52 -16.81 -13.52
C SER A 5 -16.94 -16.89 -12.11
N ARG A 6 -16.31 -15.82 -11.61
CA ARG A 6 -16.34 -15.58 -10.17
C ARG A 6 -17.61 -14.79 -9.88
N GLY A 7 -18.73 -15.52 -9.82
CA GLY A 7 -19.90 -15.10 -9.08
C GLY A 7 -19.45 -14.62 -7.69
N LEU A 8 -20.24 -13.78 -7.05
CA LEU A 8 -20.12 -13.39 -5.63
C LEU A 8 -20.21 -14.64 -4.74
N GLY A 9 -19.26 -15.58 -4.86
CA GLY A 9 -19.17 -16.71 -3.98
C GLY A 9 -18.72 -16.20 -2.62
N ASP A 10 -19.55 -16.40 -1.62
CA ASP A 10 -19.24 -16.31 -0.18
C ASP A 10 -18.34 -15.14 0.25
N VAL A 11 -18.76 -13.89 0.06
CA VAL A 11 -18.01 -12.71 0.48
C VAL A 11 -18.40 -12.33 1.91
N TYR A 12 -17.44 -12.25 2.83
CA TYR A 12 -17.70 -11.77 4.18
C TYR A 12 -18.24 -10.34 4.17
N LYS A 13 -19.23 -10.02 5.03
CA LYS A 13 -19.86 -8.68 5.13
C LYS A 13 -18.87 -7.51 5.15
N ARG A 14 -17.80 -7.62 5.96
CA ARG A 14 -16.77 -6.57 6.02
C ARG A 14 -16.06 -6.36 4.67
N GLN A 15 -15.89 -7.45 3.90
CA GLN A 15 -15.29 -7.39 2.57
C GLN A 15 -16.29 -6.77 1.60
N TYR A 16 -17.53 -7.20 1.61
CA TYR A 16 -18.61 -6.62 0.82
C TYR A 16 -18.74 -5.10 1.03
N LEU A 17 -18.89 -4.62 2.28
CA LEU A 17 -18.97 -3.19 2.59
C LEU A 17 -17.75 -2.41 2.14
N SER A 18 -16.57 -3.05 2.16
CA SER A 18 -15.34 -2.42 1.66
C SER A 18 -15.27 -2.39 0.13
N GLU A 19 -15.75 -3.40 -0.57
CA GLU A 19 -15.77 -3.53 -2.03
C GLU A 19 -16.78 -2.59 -2.69
N VAL A 20 -17.97 -2.45 -2.08
CA VAL A 20 -18.96 -1.46 -2.53
C VAL A 20 -18.55 -0.01 -2.21
N GLY A 21 -17.41 0.19 -1.54
CA GLY A 21 -16.86 1.51 -1.23
C GLY A 21 -17.49 2.20 -0.02
N PHE A 22 -18.37 1.54 0.73
CA PHE A 22 -19.09 2.11 1.87
C PHE A 22 -18.13 2.52 2.99
N CYS A 23 -17.25 1.59 3.45
CA CYS A 23 -16.31 1.88 4.53
C CYS A 23 -15.05 1.00 4.47
N SER A 24 -14.10 1.20 5.40
CA SER A 24 -12.95 0.30 5.54
C SER A 24 -13.35 -1.00 6.24
N ARG A 25 -12.61 -2.11 6.03
CA ARG A 25 -12.86 -3.39 6.71
C ARG A 25 -12.92 -3.24 8.24
N ARG A 26 -12.06 -2.41 8.86
CA ARG A 26 -12.08 -2.15 10.31
C ARG A 26 -13.31 -1.36 10.76
N VAL A 27 -13.81 -0.45 9.95
CA VAL A 27 -15.06 0.26 10.23
C VAL A 27 -16.23 -0.69 10.06
N ALA A 28 -16.21 -1.54 9.04
CA ALA A 28 -17.22 -2.58 8.83
C ALA A 28 -17.25 -3.55 10.02
N ASP A 29 -16.12 -4.06 10.50
CA ASP A 29 -16.06 -4.93 11.68
C ASP A 29 -16.74 -4.26 12.89
N ARG A 30 -16.43 -2.99 13.17
CA ARG A 30 -17.05 -2.24 14.26
C ARG A 30 -18.58 -2.06 14.08
N LEU A 31 -19.03 -1.73 12.88
CA LEU A 31 -20.48 -1.60 12.59
C LEU A 31 -21.21 -2.93 12.77
N ILE A 32 -20.57 -4.05 12.44
CA ILE A 32 -21.10 -5.40 12.65
C ILE A 32 -21.18 -5.72 14.16
N GLU A 33 -20.11 -5.42 14.92
CA GLU A 33 -20.06 -5.61 16.38
C GLU A 33 -21.10 -4.77 17.10
N GLU A 34 -21.38 -3.57 16.62
CA GLU A 34 -22.43 -2.68 17.14
C GLU A 34 -23.85 -3.07 16.70
N GLY A 35 -24.03 -4.20 15.97
CA GLY A 35 -25.34 -4.65 15.48
C GLY A 35 -25.98 -3.73 14.43
N LYS A 36 -25.20 -2.89 13.77
CA LYS A 36 -25.67 -1.90 12.80
C LYS A 36 -25.75 -2.42 11.37
N VAL A 37 -25.38 -3.66 11.13
CA VAL A 37 -25.39 -4.29 9.79
C VAL A 37 -26.39 -5.44 9.80
N SER A 38 -27.35 -5.42 8.87
CA SER A 38 -28.29 -6.50 8.64
C SER A 38 -28.18 -7.07 7.23
N ILE A 39 -28.56 -8.33 7.08
CA ILE A 39 -28.74 -9.01 5.79
C ILE A 39 -30.19 -9.47 5.74
N ASN A 40 -30.92 -9.10 4.70
CA ASN A 40 -32.35 -9.45 4.51
C ASN A 40 -33.23 -9.09 5.73
N GLY A 41 -32.89 -8.00 6.45
CA GLY A 41 -33.59 -7.51 7.63
C GLY A 41 -33.12 -8.13 8.95
N GLU A 42 -32.27 -9.15 8.96
CA GLU A 42 -31.74 -9.78 10.17
C GLU A 42 -30.38 -9.23 10.56
N ILE A 43 -30.22 -8.84 11.83
CA ILE A 43 -28.91 -8.46 12.40
C ILE A 43 -28.05 -9.72 12.48
N THR A 44 -26.87 -9.65 11.93
CA THR A 44 -26.01 -10.82 11.76
C THR A 44 -24.65 -10.62 12.43
N GLU A 45 -24.05 -11.72 12.94
CA GLU A 45 -22.79 -11.72 13.69
C GLU A 45 -21.56 -11.59 12.78
N ILE A 46 -20.36 -11.35 13.40
CA ILE A 46 -19.08 -11.40 12.73
C ILE A 46 -18.91 -12.78 12.07
N GLY A 47 -18.49 -12.79 10.81
CA GLY A 47 -18.25 -14.02 10.06
C GLY A 47 -19.40 -14.45 9.14
N SER A 48 -20.57 -13.82 9.22
CA SER A 48 -21.62 -14.07 8.23
C SER A 48 -21.20 -13.61 6.84
N LYS A 49 -21.63 -14.36 5.85
CA LYS A 49 -21.33 -14.13 4.44
C LYS A 49 -22.50 -13.39 3.77
N VAL A 50 -22.22 -12.72 2.68
CA VAL A 50 -23.20 -12.10 1.80
C VAL A 50 -23.22 -12.90 0.51
N GLU A 51 -24.38 -13.35 0.10
CA GLU A 51 -24.60 -14.10 -1.15
C GLU A 51 -25.18 -13.20 -2.24
N GLU A 52 -25.19 -13.71 -3.46
CA GLU A 52 -25.79 -13.00 -4.58
C GLU A 52 -27.31 -12.91 -4.38
N GLY A 53 -27.84 -11.68 -4.42
CA GLY A 53 -29.27 -11.42 -4.17
C GLY A 53 -29.57 -10.92 -2.75
N ASP A 54 -28.62 -11.02 -1.82
CA ASP A 54 -28.81 -10.51 -0.46
C ASP A 54 -28.94 -8.99 -0.42
N GLN A 55 -29.87 -8.53 0.41
CA GLN A 55 -30.05 -7.12 0.72
C GLN A 55 -29.29 -6.76 1.99
N VAL A 56 -28.16 -6.04 1.83
CA VAL A 56 -27.36 -5.56 2.95
C VAL A 56 -27.81 -4.16 3.34
N GLU A 57 -28.01 -3.93 4.63
CA GLU A 57 -28.34 -2.61 5.19
C GLU A 57 -27.34 -2.23 6.28
N VAL A 58 -27.05 -0.93 6.39
CA VAL A 58 -26.25 -0.36 7.47
C VAL A 58 -27.06 0.77 8.10
N GLU A 59 -27.31 0.66 9.42
CA GLU A 59 -28.17 1.62 10.17
C GLU A 59 -29.54 1.85 9.49
N GLY A 60 -30.13 0.78 8.91
CA GLY A 60 -31.41 0.83 8.20
C GLY A 60 -31.35 1.41 6.78
N GLN A 61 -30.18 1.82 6.31
CA GLN A 61 -29.99 2.27 4.93
C GLN A 61 -29.54 1.11 4.05
N LYS A 62 -30.27 0.87 2.95
CA LYS A 62 -29.92 -0.15 1.97
C LYS A 62 -28.62 0.19 1.25
N ILE A 63 -27.68 -0.73 1.30
CA ILE A 63 -26.44 -0.65 0.55
C ILE A 63 -26.71 -1.25 -0.82
N ILE A 64 -27.00 -0.41 -1.79
CA ILE A 64 -27.21 -0.83 -3.16
C ILE A 64 -25.85 -1.18 -3.75
N ASN A 65 -25.68 -2.42 -4.19
CA ASN A 65 -24.54 -2.82 -5.01
C ASN A 65 -24.71 -2.19 -6.41
N SER A 66 -24.59 -0.87 -6.47
CA SER A 66 -24.69 -0.14 -7.73
C SER A 66 -23.47 -0.47 -8.57
N ILE A 67 -23.62 -1.45 -9.45
CA ILE A 67 -22.71 -1.77 -10.56
C ILE A 67 -21.27 -2.01 -10.07
N LYS A 68 -20.68 -3.17 -10.33
CA LYS A 68 -19.23 -3.46 -10.13
C LYS A 68 -18.43 -2.20 -10.45
N GLN A 69 -18.02 -1.48 -9.40
CA GLN A 69 -17.26 -0.25 -9.60
C GLN A 69 -16.02 -0.59 -10.41
N LYS A 70 -15.80 0.12 -11.51
CA LYS A 70 -14.59 -0.06 -12.32
C LYS A 70 -13.37 0.03 -11.40
N ASN A 71 -12.51 -0.98 -11.46
CA ASN A 71 -11.27 -0.99 -10.69
C ASN A 71 -10.42 0.22 -11.05
N ILE A 72 -9.86 0.84 -10.04
CA ILE A 72 -8.98 2.00 -10.16
C ILE A 72 -7.58 1.57 -9.77
N TYR A 73 -6.63 1.90 -10.61
CA TYR A 73 -5.21 1.71 -10.32
C TYR A 73 -4.48 3.00 -10.67
N LEU A 74 -3.88 3.63 -9.67
CA LEU A 74 -3.16 4.89 -9.82
C LEU A 74 -1.68 4.72 -9.51
N ALA A 75 -0.83 5.28 -10.36
CA ALA A 75 0.58 5.54 -10.08
C ALA A 75 0.71 6.98 -9.58
N PHE A 76 1.04 7.18 -8.32
CA PHE A 76 1.17 8.49 -7.69
C PHE A 76 2.61 8.77 -7.26
N ASN A 77 3.08 9.98 -7.53
CA ASN A 77 4.37 10.46 -7.04
C ASN A 77 4.17 11.20 -5.71
N LYS A 78 4.28 10.45 -4.62
CA LYS A 78 4.09 10.96 -3.26
C LYS A 78 5.14 12.01 -2.91
N PRO A 79 4.78 13.21 -2.49
CA PRO A 79 5.73 14.19 -1.94
C PRO A 79 6.20 13.80 -0.53
N ILE A 80 7.28 14.42 -0.07
CA ILE A 80 7.70 14.40 1.33
C ILE A 80 6.62 15.08 2.19
N GLY A 81 6.50 14.69 3.46
CA GLY A 81 5.57 15.29 4.42
C GLY A 81 4.20 14.60 4.50
N ILE A 82 3.83 13.79 3.49
CA ILE A 82 2.53 13.11 3.44
C ILE A 82 2.64 11.68 3.98
N VAL A 83 1.71 11.26 4.83
CA VAL A 83 1.65 9.91 5.42
C VAL A 83 0.73 8.99 4.61
N CYS A 84 1.17 7.75 4.39
CA CYS A 84 0.39 6.73 3.70
C CYS A 84 -0.62 6.08 4.66
N THR A 85 -1.66 6.81 5.04
CA THR A 85 -2.79 6.34 5.86
C THR A 85 -4.11 6.77 5.24
N THR A 86 -5.17 6.02 5.54
CA THR A 86 -6.57 6.37 5.24
C THR A 86 -7.29 6.89 6.49
N ASP A 87 -6.65 6.89 7.65
CA ASP A 87 -7.24 7.35 8.91
C ASP A 87 -6.85 8.81 9.17
N ARG A 88 -7.82 9.70 8.96
CA ARG A 88 -7.69 11.16 9.15
C ARG A 88 -7.44 11.56 10.61
N ARG A 89 -7.87 10.72 11.56
CA ARG A 89 -7.69 11.00 12.99
C ARG A 89 -6.25 10.80 13.44
N VAL A 90 -5.52 9.93 12.73
CA VAL A 90 -4.11 9.62 13.03
C VAL A 90 -3.17 10.69 12.46
N GLU A 91 -3.49 11.20 11.25
CA GLU A 91 -2.63 12.16 10.56
C GLU A 91 -3.44 13.01 9.59
N PRO A 92 -3.53 14.34 9.80
CA PRO A 92 -4.23 15.23 8.88
C PRO A 92 -3.55 15.32 7.51
N ASP A 93 -2.20 15.26 7.47
CA ASP A 93 -1.41 15.29 6.24
C ASP A 93 -1.29 13.89 5.62
N ASN A 94 -2.42 13.31 5.26
CA ASN A 94 -2.47 11.97 4.70
C ASN A 94 -2.64 11.95 3.18
N ILE A 95 -2.28 10.82 2.57
CA ILE A 95 -2.26 10.63 1.13
C ILE A 95 -3.64 10.76 0.47
N ILE A 96 -4.71 10.40 1.17
CA ILE A 96 -6.09 10.41 0.64
C ILE A 96 -6.59 11.85 0.53
N ASP A 97 -6.40 12.65 1.60
CA ASP A 97 -6.80 14.05 1.61
C ASP A 97 -5.94 14.92 0.69
N PHE A 98 -4.68 14.51 0.48
CA PHE A 98 -3.80 15.18 -0.48
C PHE A 98 -4.27 14.98 -1.93
N ILE A 99 -4.61 13.74 -2.32
CA ILE A 99 -5.01 13.40 -3.70
C ILE A 99 -6.43 13.87 -4.01
N LYS A 100 -7.35 13.83 -3.04
CA LYS A 100 -8.78 14.19 -3.17
C LYS A 100 -9.46 13.49 -4.36
N TYR A 101 -9.17 12.20 -4.53
CA TYR A 101 -9.79 11.40 -5.58
C TYR A 101 -11.30 11.25 -5.31
N PRO A 102 -12.18 11.36 -6.33
CA PRO A 102 -13.64 11.42 -6.13
C PRO A 102 -14.26 10.11 -5.62
N ARG A 103 -13.54 9.00 -5.71
CA ARG A 103 -13.97 7.69 -5.20
C ARG A 103 -13.03 7.22 -4.11
N ARG A 104 -13.51 6.30 -3.26
CA ARG A 104 -12.69 5.70 -2.22
C ARG A 104 -11.54 4.91 -2.82
N ILE A 105 -10.33 5.28 -2.48
CA ILE A 105 -9.09 4.59 -2.82
C ILE A 105 -8.22 4.42 -1.57
N PHE A 106 -7.24 3.53 -1.65
CA PHE A 106 -6.25 3.32 -0.59
C PHE A 106 -4.90 2.93 -1.18
N PRO A 107 -3.79 3.22 -0.46
CA PRO A 107 -2.45 2.94 -0.97
C PRO A 107 -2.11 1.45 -0.92
N ILE A 108 -1.38 0.96 -1.92
CA ILE A 108 -0.77 -0.36 -1.95
C ILE A 108 0.60 -0.28 -1.29
N GLY A 109 0.65 -0.64 -0.02
CA GLY A 109 1.84 -0.48 0.82
C GLY A 109 2.04 0.95 1.29
N ARG A 110 3.26 1.24 1.76
CA ARG A 110 3.57 2.53 2.37
C ARG A 110 4.92 3.08 1.89
N LEU A 111 5.04 4.39 1.99
CA LEU A 111 6.28 5.16 2.06
C LEU A 111 6.24 5.99 3.34
N ASP A 112 7.36 6.09 4.05
CA ASP A 112 7.47 6.91 5.24
C ASP A 112 7.21 8.40 4.94
N LYS A 113 6.81 9.17 5.96
CA LYS A 113 6.58 10.62 5.85
C LYS A 113 7.74 11.37 5.18
N PRO A 114 9.03 11.12 5.57
CA PRO A 114 10.18 11.78 4.95
C PRO A 114 10.70 11.09 3.66
N SER A 115 9.92 10.21 3.06
CA SER A 115 10.27 9.53 1.81
C SER A 115 9.31 9.95 0.69
N GLU A 116 9.80 9.97 -0.55
CA GLU A 116 9.03 10.39 -1.72
C GLU A 116 9.02 9.34 -2.83
N GLY A 117 8.23 9.57 -3.86
CA GLY A 117 8.24 8.81 -5.11
C GLY A 117 7.04 7.90 -5.30
N LEU A 118 7.21 6.90 -6.15
CA LEU A 118 6.13 6.06 -6.66
C LEU A 118 5.42 5.26 -5.57
N ILE A 119 4.12 5.40 -5.51
CA ILE A 119 3.21 4.53 -4.74
C ILE A 119 1.96 4.27 -5.56
N PHE A 120 1.42 3.07 -5.46
CA PHE A 120 0.15 2.73 -6.10
C PHE A 120 -1.02 2.97 -5.14
N LEU A 121 -2.15 3.41 -5.70
CA LEU A 121 -3.44 3.46 -4.99
C LEU A 121 -4.49 2.72 -5.81
N THR A 122 -5.47 2.15 -5.12
CA THR A 122 -6.54 1.36 -5.74
C THR A 122 -7.80 1.36 -4.89
N ASN A 123 -8.93 0.98 -5.47
CA ASN A 123 -10.14 0.56 -4.77
C ASN A 123 -10.27 -0.98 -4.69
N ASP A 124 -9.39 -1.73 -5.38
CA ASP A 124 -9.36 -3.19 -5.43
C ASP A 124 -8.52 -3.76 -4.27
N GLY A 125 -9.17 -4.35 -3.27
CA GLY A 125 -8.50 -4.94 -2.12
C GLY A 125 -7.73 -6.23 -2.42
N ASP A 126 -8.10 -6.96 -3.46
CA ASP A 126 -7.51 -8.26 -3.79
C ASP A 126 -6.11 -8.13 -4.39
N ILE A 127 -5.90 -7.10 -5.23
CA ILE A 127 -4.60 -6.83 -5.82
C ILE A 127 -3.53 -6.49 -4.78
N VAL A 128 -3.92 -5.90 -3.63
CA VAL A 128 -2.98 -5.46 -2.59
C VAL A 128 -2.12 -6.62 -2.08
N ASN A 129 -2.77 -7.74 -1.76
CA ASN A 129 -2.06 -8.93 -1.29
C ASN A 129 -1.16 -9.54 -2.35
N LYS A 130 -1.58 -9.50 -3.62
CA LYS A 130 -0.79 -9.99 -4.76
C LYS A 130 0.48 -9.16 -4.95
N ILE A 131 0.41 -7.84 -4.76
CA ILE A 131 1.55 -6.93 -4.92
C ILE A 131 2.46 -6.92 -3.68
N LEU A 132 1.90 -7.00 -2.45
CA LEU A 132 2.70 -6.78 -1.23
C LEU A 132 3.36 -8.03 -0.66
N ARG A 133 2.87 -9.24 -0.96
CA ARG A 133 3.44 -10.47 -0.39
C ARG A 133 4.90 -10.65 -0.83
N ALA A 134 5.80 -10.76 0.15
CA ALA A 134 7.25 -10.89 -0.08
C ALA A 134 7.62 -12.13 -0.92
N ARG A 135 6.80 -13.21 -0.89
CA ARG A 135 6.99 -14.42 -1.72
C ARG A 135 6.90 -14.15 -3.23
N ASN A 136 6.24 -13.07 -3.64
CA ASN A 136 6.06 -12.71 -5.05
C ASN A 136 7.28 -11.98 -5.63
N ASN A 137 8.29 -11.67 -4.81
CA ASN A 137 9.56 -11.05 -5.20
C ASN A 137 9.43 -9.79 -6.08
N HIS A 138 8.38 -8.99 -5.87
CA HIS A 138 8.19 -7.76 -6.61
C HIS A 138 9.25 -6.72 -6.28
N GLU A 139 10.05 -6.38 -7.26
CA GLU A 139 11.13 -5.41 -7.13
C GLU A 139 10.63 -3.99 -6.89
N LYS A 140 11.33 -3.31 -6.01
CA LYS A 140 11.17 -1.86 -5.76
C LYS A 140 12.53 -1.20 -5.85
N GLU A 141 12.68 -0.23 -6.73
CA GLU A 141 13.93 0.50 -6.96
C GLU A 141 13.88 1.86 -6.30
N TYR A 142 14.95 2.18 -5.59
CA TYR A 142 15.09 3.43 -4.86
C TYR A 142 16.40 4.15 -5.23
N ILE A 143 16.32 5.47 -5.26
CA ILE A 143 17.49 6.36 -5.27
C ILE A 143 17.62 6.96 -3.87
N VAL A 144 18.80 6.81 -3.29
CA VAL A 144 19.07 7.19 -1.89
C VAL A 144 20.28 8.10 -1.82
N SER A 145 20.16 9.19 -1.07
CA SER A 145 21.32 10.03 -0.71
C SER A 145 21.60 9.93 0.78
N VAL A 146 22.89 9.94 1.15
CA VAL A 146 23.37 9.80 2.52
C VAL A 146 24.24 10.99 2.94
N ASN A 147 24.55 11.08 4.23
CA ASN A 147 25.24 12.21 4.84
C ASN A 147 26.74 12.28 4.53
N ARG A 148 27.38 11.17 4.18
CA ARG A 148 28.82 11.09 3.98
C ARG A 148 29.19 10.26 2.73
N PRO A 149 30.42 10.33 2.22
CA PRO A 149 30.86 9.58 1.05
C PRO A 149 30.72 8.08 1.22
N ILE A 150 30.27 7.43 0.15
CA ILE A 150 30.08 5.98 0.06
C ILE A 150 31.39 5.35 -0.39
N ASN A 151 31.80 4.27 0.23
CA ASN A 151 32.96 3.46 -0.15
C ASN A 151 32.54 2.08 -0.67
N LYS A 152 33.52 1.30 -1.15
CA LYS A 152 33.27 -0.06 -1.67
C LYS A 152 32.72 -1.01 -0.60
N ASP A 153 33.21 -0.92 0.65
CA ASP A 153 32.72 -1.72 1.78
C ASP A 153 31.24 -1.49 2.06
N PHE A 154 30.79 -0.22 2.06
CA PHE A 154 29.36 0.09 2.21
C PHE A 154 28.51 -0.60 1.14
N ILE A 155 28.92 -0.51 -0.15
CA ILE A 155 28.17 -1.16 -1.26
C ILE A 155 28.11 -2.66 -1.07
N GLN A 156 29.23 -3.30 -0.74
CA GLN A 156 29.31 -4.74 -0.54
C GLN A 156 28.42 -5.21 0.63
N ARG A 157 28.51 -4.54 1.77
CA ARG A 157 27.71 -4.90 2.97
C ARG A 157 26.21 -4.66 2.72
N MET A 158 25.83 -3.54 2.10
CA MET A 158 24.44 -3.26 1.73
C MET A 158 23.87 -4.33 0.78
N SER A 159 24.69 -4.87 -0.14
CA SER A 159 24.25 -5.88 -1.11
C SER A 159 24.10 -7.27 -0.51
N ASN A 160 24.93 -7.63 0.45
CA ASN A 160 25.02 -9.00 1.02
C ASN A 160 24.07 -9.23 2.20
N GLY A 161 23.29 -8.22 2.56
CA GLY A 161 22.41 -8.26 3.71
C GLY A 161 23.02 -7.58 4.94
N VAL A 162 22.15 -6.87 5.66
CA VAL A 162 22.50 -6.12 6.88
C VAL A 162 21.57 -6.55 8.01
N GLU A 163 22.10 -6.73 9.20
CA GLU A 163 21.31 -7.04 10.38
C GLU A 163 20.53 -5.81 10.83
N ILE A 164 19.21 -5.94 10.87
CA ILE A 164 18.24 -4.97 11.33
C ILE A 164 17.03 -5.69 11.95
N LEU A 165 16.42 -5.13 12.98
CA LEU A 165 15.18 -5.69 13.57
C LEU A 165 15.31 -7.20 13.88
N ASP A 166 16.41 -7.61 14.48
CA ASP A 166 16.71 -9.00 14.85
C ASP A 166 16.65 -10.00 13.67
N THR A 167 16.88 -9.51 12.45
CA THR A 167 16.94 -10.33 11.24
C THR A 167 17.96 -9.78 10.24
N ILE A 168 18.50 -10.65 9.39
CA ILE A 168 19.38 -10.25 8.28
C ILE A 168 18.51 -10.00 7.04
N THR A 169 18.69 -8.84 6.42
CA THR A 169 17.97 -8.51 5.18
C THR A 169 18.39 -9.43 4.03
N LYS A 170 17.49 -9.66 3.08
CA LYS A 170 17.82 -10.41 1.87
C LYS A 170 18.90 -9.69 1.06
N ASN A 171 19.72 -10.45 0.34
CA ASN A 171 20.65 -9.89 -0.65
C ASN A 171 19.88 -9.03 -1.65
N CYS A 172 20.51 -7.94 -2.08
CA CYS A 172 19.88 -6.98 -2.96
C CYS A 172 20.89 -6.31 -3.90
N PHE A 173 20.41 -5.76 -4.99
CA PHE A 173 21.24 -5.00 -5.90
C PHE A 173 21.51 -3.60 -5.36
N VAL A 174 22.79 -3.21 -5.26
CA VAL A 174 23.21 -1.85 -4.88
C VAL A 174 24.25 -1.34 -5.86
N LYS A 175 24.06 -0.12 -6.37
CA LYS A 175 25.00 0.54 -7.28
C LYS A 175 25.24 1.98 -6.85
N GLN A 176 26.49 2.36 -6.71
CA GLN A 176 26.86 3.76 -6.47
C GLN A 176 26.54 4.62 -7.70
N LEU A 177 25.89 5.75 -7.51
CA LEU A 177 25.54 6.74 -8.53
C LEU A 177 26.31 8.05 -8.40
N GLY A 178 26.97 8.26 -7.28
CA GLY A 178 27.74 9.46 -6.97
C GLY A 178 28.38 9.35 -5.61
N GLN A 179 29.14 10.35 -5.20
CA GLN A 179 29.91 10.31 -3.96
C GLN A 179 29.07 9.99 -2.72
N LYS A 180 27.83 10.51 -2.64
CA LYS A 180 26.90 10.33 -1.51
C LYS A 180 25.55 9.77 -1.96
N LYS A 181 25.49 9.12 -3.13
CA LYS A 181 24.24 8.68 -3.76
C LYS A 181 24.36 7.27 -4.31
N PHE A 182 23.33 6.45 -4.07
CA PHE A 182 23.28 5.08 -4.59
C PHE A 182 21.86 4.69 -5.02
N LYS A 183 21.79 3.67 -5.85
CA LYS A 183 20.58 2.95 -6.23
C LYS A 183 20.53 1.63 -5.47
N ILE A 184 19.33 1.25 -4.99
CA ILE A 184 19.08 -0.04 -4.38
C ILE A 184 17.77 -0.64 -4.91
N ILE A 185 17.78 -1.96 -5.19
CA ILE A 185 16.61 -2.71 -5.63
C ILE A 185 16.29 -3.78 -4.59
N LEU A 186 15.10 -3.71 -4.01
CA LEU A 186 14.63 -4.62 -2.96
C LEU A 186 13.41 -5.41 -3.44
N THR A 187 13.35 -6.68 -3.07
CA THR A 187 12.14 -7.54 -3.16
C THR A 187 11.43 -7.66 -1.81
N GLN A 188 12.08 -7.24 -0.74
CA GLN A 188 11.61 -7.24 0.65
C GLN A 188 11.14 -5.84 1.07
N GLY A 189 10.34 -5.73 2.11
CA GLY A 189 9.83 -4.45 2.62
C GLY A 189 9.67 -4.45 4.14
N LEU A 190 10.77 -4.52 4.89
CA LEU A 190 10.75 -4.37 6.34
C LEU A 190 10.53 -2.90 6.75
N ASN A 191 10.10 -2.70 7.99
CA ASN A 191 9.87 -1.35 8.52
C ASN A 191 11.15 -0.49 8.41
N ARG A 192 11.07 0.61 7.65
CA ARG A 192 12.15 1.57 7.39
C ARG A 192 13.48 0.92 6.94
N GLN A 193 13.37 -0.19 6.20
CA GLN A 193 14.49 -1.09 5.90
C GLN A 193 15.75 -0.37 5.42
N ILE A 194 15.67 0.43 4.36
CA ILE A 194 16.84 1.13 3.80
C ILE A 194 17.47 2.09 4.81
N ARG A 195 16.67 2.82 5.58
CA ARG A 195 17.17 3.74 6.61
C ARG A 195 17.90 2.97 7.71
N ARG A 196 17.33 1.88 8.20
CA ARG A 196 17.96 1.04 9.23
C ARG A 196 19.24 0.36 8.72
N MET A 197 19.23 -0.14 7.48
CA MET A 197 20.45 -0.70 6.85
C MET A 197 21.57 0.36 6.79
N CYS A 198 21.26 1.57 6.37
CA CYS A 198 22.23 2.67 6.36
C CYS A 198 22.72 3.02 7.77
N GLU A 199 21.82 3.11 8.74
CA GLU A 199 22.12 3.42 10.14
C GLU A 199 23.04 2.36 10.77
N SER A 200 22.77 1.06 10.54
CA SER A 200 23.61 -0.05 11.00
C SER A 200 25.03 0.02 10.43
N LEU A 201 25.21 0.57 9.23
CA LEU A 201 26.52 0.81 8.62
C LEU A 201 27.11 2.19 8.97
N GLY A 202 26.49 2.94 9.89
CA GLY A 202 26.95 4.25 10.34
C GLY A 202 26.70 5.39 9.35
N TYR A 203 25.72 5.24 8.44
CA TYR A 203 25.28 6.29 7.52
C TYR A 203 23.90 6.79 7.90
N ARG A 204 23.58 8.03 7.54
CA ARG A 204 22.27 8.64 7.73
C ARG A 204 21.64 9.00 6.39
N VAL A 205 20.46 8.49 6.09
CA VAL A 205 19.72 8.81 4.87
C VAL A 205 19.26 10.27 4.91
N LYS A 206 19.61 11.04 3.88
CA LYS A 206 19.18 12.43 3.66
C LYS A 206 17.96 12.51 2.76
N SER A 207 17.94 11.72 1.68
CA SER A 207 16.76 11.60 0.81
C SER A 207 16.56 10.15 0.38
N LEU A 208 15.30 9.77 0.18
CA LEU A 208 14.91 8.45 -0.27
C LEU A 208 13.72 8.59 -1.23
N LYS A 209 13.94 8.22 -2.48
CA LYS A 209 12.93 8.28 -3.54
C LYS A 209 12.73 6.92 -4.18
N ARG A 210 11.49 6.40 -4.16
CA ARG A 210 11.14 5.19 -4.90
C ARG A 210 10.83 5.55 -6.35
N VAL A 211 11.59 5.00 -7.28
CA VAL A 211 11.52 5.36 -8.71
C VAL A 211 10.90 4.28 -9.59
N ARG A 212 10.75 3.04 -9.07
CA ARG A 212 10.12 1.93 -9.79
C ARG A 212 9.48 0.92 -8.82
N ILE A 213 8.38 0.34 -9.23
CA ILE A 213 7.75 -0.83 -8.62
C ILE A 213 7.45 -1.81 -9.76
N MET A 214 7.98 -3.03 -9.68
CA MET A 214 7.93 -4.02 -10.78
C MET A 214 8.42 -3.41 -12.10
N ASN A 215 7.60 -3.38 -13.13
CA ASN A 215 7.87 -2.78 -14.44
C ASN A 215 7.41 -1.32 -14.57
N ILE A 216 6.70 -0.77 -13.58
CA ILE A 216 6.17 0.60 -13.61
C ILE A 216 7.20 1.56 -13.05
N LYS A 217 7.67 2.50 -13.89
CA LYS A 217 8.59 3.57 -13.51
C LYS A 217 7.82 4.81 -13.05
N LEU A 218 8.49 5.65 -12.28
CA LEU A 218 8.00 6.97 -11.87
C LEU A 218 8.14 7.93 -13.06
N ASP A 219 7.02 8.27 -13.66
CA ASP A 219 6.91 9.09 -14.88
C ASP A 219 5.95 10.28 -14.73
N VAL A 220 5.50 10.57 -13.49
CA VAL A 220 4.63 11.70 -13.19
C VAL A 220 5.32 12.70 -12.26
N PRO A 221 5.02 14.01 -12.37
CA PRO A 221 5.54 15.04 -11.47
C PRO A 221 5.17 14.78 -10.01
N THR A 222 5.96 15.34 -9.08
CA THR A 222 5.70 15.26 -7.64
C THR A 222 4.29 15.80 -7.30
N GLY A 223 3.54 15.05 -6.50
CA GLY A 223 2.16 15.38 -6.12
C GLY A 223 1.11 15.10 -7.20
N LYS A 224 1.49 14.51 -8.32
CA LYS A 224 0.58 14.12 -9.41
C LYS A 224 0.45 12.60 -9.52
N TYR A 225 -0.65 12.16 -10.15
CA TYR A 225 -0.90 10.76 -10.45
C TYR A 225 -1.33 10.57 -11.91
N ARG A 226 -1.25 9.33 -12.37
CA ARG A 226 -1.91 8.86 -13.59
C ARG A 226 -2.58 7.52 -13.35
N GLU A 227 -3.53 7.16 -14.18
CA GLU A 227 -4.12 5.80 -14.22
C GLU A 227 -3.14 4.79 -14.85
N LEU A 228 -3.26 3.53 -14.43
CA LEU A 228 -2.47 2.37 -14.91
C LEU A 228 -3.32 1.47 -15.82
#